data_c27f5f3cff704731a96e4c14178e4366
#
_entry.id   c27f5f3cff704731a96e4c14178e4366
#
_cell.length_a   1.000
_cell.length_b   1.000
_cell.length_c   1.000
_cell.angle_alpha   90.00
_cell.angle_beta   90.00
_cell.angle_gamma   90.00
#
_symmetry.space_group_name_H-M   'P 1'
#
loop_
_entity.id
_entity.type
_entity.pdbx_description
1 polymer ?
#
loop_
_entity_poly.entity_id
_entity_poly.type
_entity_poly.pdbx_seq_one_letter_code
_entity_poly.pdbx_strand_id
1 'polypeptide(L)'
;SDFQNNIYIDSVWLQSPVLQKNMTNELNARIVNETQNEIKGLPVNFSIDENVVAYTTCDIKADSYADVNMQFAIENEGDSKAKVSINDSPITFDDEYNLVLKVRPEINVIEISSTSNSQQPIANSLNLLFDGDPLINYQSMNQYNIDQNVVNNAQMIVLDANVNETLQQSLIEFAERGGSLLIIESQGHKVAESQTNSYIYNHLGIKPVDFDENE
;
A
#
# COMPACT_ATOMS: atom_id res chain seq x y z
N SER A 1 -27.68 20.98 -35.12
CA SER A 1 -27.00 20.80 -33.81
C SER A 1 -25.82 19.91 -34.05
N ASP A 2 -24.63 20.52 -34.10
CA ASP A 2 -23.39 19.94 -34.60
C ASP A 2 -22.53 19.33 -33.47
N PHE A 3 -23.13 18.61 -32.53
CA PHE A 3 -22.43 18.01 -31.38
C PHE A 3 -22.20 16.51 -31.52
N GLN A 4 -22.25 15.95 -32.74
CA GLN A 4 -22.20 14.51 -32.97
C GLN A 4 -20.83 13.97 -33.45
N ASN A 5 -19.77 14.74 -33.37
CA ASN A 5 -18.46 14.29 -33.81
C ASN A 5 -17.41 14.58 -32.74
N ASN A 6 -17.42 13.81 -31.67
CA ASN A 6 -16.50 13.99 -30.58
C ASN A 6 -15.82 12.66 -30.21
N ILE A 7 -14.55 12.74 -29.86
CA ILE A 7 -13.80 11.66 -29.24
C ILE A 7 -13.29 12.20 -27.92
N TYR A 8 -13.56 11.52 -26.82
CA TYR A 8 -13.21 12.02 -25.50
C TYR A 8 -12.81 10.90 -24.55
N ILE A 9 -12.14 11.28 -23.47
CA ILE A 9 -11.77 10.38 -22.38
C ILE A 9 -12.91 10.38 -21.35
N ASP A 10 -13.65 9.26 -21.30
CA ASP A 10 -14.78 9.07 -20.39
C ASP A 10 -14.33 8.83 -18.94
N SER A 11 -13.41 7.91 -18.78
CA SER A 11 -12.97 7.49 -17.45
C SER A 11 -11.54 6.98 -17.45
N VAL A 12 -10.88 7.15 -16.29
CA VAL A 12 -9.51 6.65 -16.04
C VAL A 12 -9.50 5.99 -14.68
N TRP A 13 -8.91 4.78 -14.60
CA TRP A 13 -8.80 4.06 -13.32
C TRP A 13 -7.49 3.25 -13.24
N LEU A 14 -7.02 3.07 -12.03
CA LEU A 14 -5.88 2.19 -11.74
C LEU A 14 -6.35 0.74 -11.62
N GLN A 15 -5.56 -0.21 -12.12
CA GLN A 15 -5.83 -1.64 -11.96
C GLN A 15 -5.74 -2.06 -10.48
N SER A 16 -4.79 -1.49 -9.74
CA SER A 16 -4.66 -1.63 -8.29
C SER A 16 -4.97 -0.30 -7.59
N PRO A 17 -5.74 -0.30 -6.49
CA PRO A 17 -6.00 0.92 -5.74
C PRO A 17 -4.76 1.46 -5.02
N VAL A 18 -3.69 0.67 -4.95
CA VAL A 18 -2.43 1.03 -4.30
C VAL A 18 -1.32 1.07 -5.35
N LEU A 19 -0.69 2.24 -5.46
CA LEU A 19 0.47 2.45 -6.32
C LEU A 19 1.74 2.00 -5.60
N GLN A 20 2.56 1.28 -6.35
CA GLN A 20 3.83 0.72 -5.86
C GLN A 20 5.00 1.49 -6.47
N LYS A 21 5.85 2.03 -5.59
CA LYS A 21 7.08 2.71 -5.99
C LYS A 21 8.05 1.72 -6.66
N ASN A 22 8.70 2.16 -7.73
CA ASN A 22 9.69 1.38 -8.49
C ASN A 22 9.17 0.05 -9.05
N MET A 23 7.86 -0.14 -9.08
CA MET A 23 7.20 -1.31 -9.63
C MET A 23 6.38 -0.92 -10.86
N THR A 24 6.02 -1.92 -11.66
CA THR A 24 5.09 -1.72 -12.77
C THR A 24 3.68 -1.55 -12.24
N ASN A 25 3.10 -0.38 -12.45
CA ASN A 25 1.70 -0.07 -12.18
C ASN A 25 0.93 -0.07 -13.50
N GLU A 26 -0.38 -0.27 -13.43
CA GLU A 26 -1.26 -0.30 -14.60
C GLU A 26 -2.39 0.72 -14.46
N LEU A 27 -2.56 1.52 -15.50
CA LEU A 27 -3.64 2.49 -15.62
C LEU A 27 -4.47 2.11 -16.85
N ASN A 28 -5.78 2.17 -16.68
CA ASN A 28 -6.74 1.97 -17.78
C ASN A 28 -7.44 3.28 -18.08
N ALA A 29 -7.74 3.50 -19.35
CA ALA A 29 -8.55 4.64 -19.78
C ALA A 29 -9.60 4.16 -20.77
N ARG A 30 -10.83 4.68 -20.63
CA ARG A 30 -11.91 4.49 -21.60
C ARG A 30 -12.00 5.70 -22.49
N ILE A 31 -11.96 5.46 -23.79
CA ILE A 31 -12.06 6.49 -24.82
C ILE A 31 -13.32 6.19 -25.62
N VAL A 32 -14.17 7.20 -25.75
CA VAL A 32 -15.46 7.10 -26.44
C VAL A 32 -15.36 7.84 -27.78
N ASN A 33 -15.86 7.20 -28.82
CA ASN A 33 -16.00 7.75 -30.17
C ASN A 33 -17.49 7.92 -30.49
N GLU A 34 -18.00 9.14 -30.41
CA GLU A 34 -19.38 9.48 -30.81
C GLU A 34 -19.49 9.88 -32.29
N THR A 35 -18.42 9.68 -33.07
CA THR A 35 -18.45 9.95 -34.50
C THR A 35 -19.06 8.79 -35.29
N GLN A 36 -19.52 9.08 -36.48
CA GLN A 36 -20.05 8.07 -37.44
C GLN A 36 -18.94 7.29 -38.14
N ASN A 37 -17.68 7.55 -37.85
CA ASN A 37 -16.53 6.92 -38.49
C ASN A 37 -15.70 6.12 -37.52
N GLU A 38 -15.14 5.01 -38.00
CA GLU A 38 -14.10 4.30 -37.26
C GLU A 38 -12.82 5.14 -37.15
N ILE A 39 -12.25 5.24 -35.98
CA ILE A 39 -10.96 5.89 -35.74
C ILE A 39 -9.90 4.79 -35.60
N LYS A 40 -8.78 4.96 -36.27
CA LYS A 40 -7.67 4.00 -36.23
C LYS A 40 -6.40 4.66 -35.74
N GLY A 41 -5.69 3.94 -34.86
CA GLY A 41 -4.39 4.36 -34.36
C GLY A 41 -4.43 5.65 -33.55
N LEU A 42 -5.55 5.97 -32.86
CA LEU A 42 -5.63 7.15 -32.01
C LEU A 42 -4.54 7.09 -30.94
N PRO A 43 -3.61 8.05 -30.87
CA PRO A 43 -2.57 8.05 -29.87
C PRO A 43 -3.14 8.45 -28.50
N VAL A 44 -2.73 7.69 -27.47
CA VAL A 44 -3.08 7.93 -26.09
C VAL A 44 -1.79 8.05 -25.29
N ASN A 45 -1.58 9.18 -24.64
CA ASN A 45 -0.42 9.46 -23.81
C ASN A 45 -0.81 9.49 -22.35
N PHE A 46 0.08 8.99 -21.51
CA PHE A 46 0.01 9.14 -20.06
C PHE A 46 1.25 9.85 -19.56
N SER A 47 1.04 10.95 -18.85
CA SER A 47 2.11 11.81 -18.30
C SER A 47 2.02 11.91 -16.80
N ILE A 48 3.18 11.95 -16.12
CA ILE A 48 3.33 12.26 -14.70
C ILE A 48 4.24 13.47 -14.60
N ASP A 49 3.80 14.49 -13.87
CA ASP A 49 4.51 15.76 -13.69
C ASP A 49 5.05 16.31 -15.04
N GLU A 50 4.15 16.31 -16.05
CA GLU A 50 4.38 16.75 -17.43
C GLU A 50 5.30 15.87 -18.29
N ASN A 51 5.89 14.80 -17.73
CA ASN A 51 6.69 13.85 -18.49
C ASN A 51 5.84 12.69 -18.98
N VAL A 52 5.88 12.39 -20.28
CA VAL A 52 5.20 11.21 -20.84
C VAL A 52 5.92 9.95 -20.35
N VAL A 53 5.20 9.12 -19.59
CA VAL A 53 5.72 7.89 -18.98
C VAL A 53 5.18 6.63 -19.65
N ALA A 54 4.04 6.74 -20.35
CA ALA A 54 3.50 5.65 -21.15
C ALA A 54 2.80 6.19 -22.39
N TYR A 55 2.77 5.35 -23.43
CA TYR A 55 2.15 5.66 -24.72
C TYR A 55 1.52 4.39 -25.29
N THR A 56 0.33 4.54 -25.86
CA THR A 56 -0.34 3.47 -26.60
C THR A 56 -1.16 4.05 -27.75
N THR A 57 -1.76 3.19 -28.55
CA THR A 57 -2.73 3.58 -29.58
C THR A 57 -3.96 2.70 -29.49
N CYS A 58 -5.11 3.20 -29.90
CA CYS A 58 -6.33 2.39 -29.99
C CYS A 58 -7.09 2.62 -31.29
N ASP A 59 -7.84 1.60 -31.69
CA ASP A 59 -8.84 1.65 -32.74
C ASP A 59 -10.22 1.66 -32.08
N ILE A 60 -11.08 2.59 -32.49
CA ILE A 60 -12.41 2.73 -31.93
C ILE A 60 -13.44 2.76 -33.08
N LYS A 61 -14.37 1.84 -33.05
CA LYS A 61 -15.47 1.81 -34.04
C LYS A 61 -16.36 3.04 -33.90
N ALA A 62 -17.09 3.37 -34.95
CA ALA A 62 -18.11 4.40 -34.92
C ALA A 62 -19.12 4.12 -33.79
N ASP A 63 -19.54 5.17 -33.09
CA ASP A 63 -20.53 5.13 -32.02
C ASP A 63 -20.23 4.04 -30.95
N SER A 64 -18.95 4.00 -30.49
CA SER A 64 -18.44 2.95 -29.62
C SER A 64 -17.34 3.48 -28.69
N TYR A 65 -16.77 2.60 -27.87
CA TYR A 65 -15.64 2.90 -27.00
C TYR A 65 -14.53 1.85 -27.11
N ALA A 66 -13.35 2.22 -26.66
CA ALA A 66 -12.24 1.30 -26.42
C ALA A 66 -11.62 1.55 -25.04
N ASP A 67 -11.27 0.47 -24.37
CA ASP A 67 -10.47 0.53 -23.15
C ASP A 67 -9.01 0.26 -23.51
N VAL A 68 -8.12 1.13 -23.05
CA VAL A 68 -6.67 0.98 -23.23
C VAL A 68 -6.01 0.73 -21.88
N ASN A 69 -4.99 -0.11 -21.87
CA ASN A 69 -4.14 -0.37 -20.70
C ASN A 69 -2.75 0.24 -20.97
N MET A 70 -2.22 0.93 -19.98
CA MET A 70 -0.89 1.52 -20.01
C MET A 70 -0.12 1.14 -18.76
N GLN A 71 1.09 0.64 -18.93
CA GLN A 71 2.00 0.29 -17.85
C GLN A 71 2.99 1.43 -17.62
N PHE A 72 3.25 1.73 -16.35
CA PHE A 72 4.17 2.80 -15.96
C PHE A 72 4.87 2.48 -14.64
N ALA A 73 6.00 3.12 -14.40
CA ALA A 73 6.68 3.11 -13.11
C ALA A 73 6.65 4.53 -12.51
N ILE A 74 6.61 4.61 -11.19
CA ILE A 74 6.69 5.86 -10.45
C ILE A 74 7.80 5.76 -9.41
N GLU A 75 8.71 6.73 -9.40
CA GLU A 75 9.92 6.70 -8.57
C GLU A 75 9.77 7.50 -7.28
N ASN A 76 8.86 8.48 -7.27
CA ASN A 76 8.69 9.40 -6.16
C ASN A 76 7.50 9.00 -5.28
N GLU A 77 7.68 9.11 -3.98
CA GLU A 77 6.60 9.02 -3.00
C GLU A 77 5.83 10.35 -2.90
N GLY A 78 4.59 10.25 -2.41
CA GLY A 78 3.72 11.39 -2.23
C GLY A 78 2.74 11.59 -3.38
N ASP A 79 2.29 12.82 -3.57
CA ASP A 79 1.30 13.19 -4.57
C ASP A 79 1.98 13.67 -5.84
N SER A 80 1.67 13.05 -6.98
CA SER A 80 2.11 13.47 -8.32
C SER A 80 0.92 13.83 -9.18
N LYS A 81 1.05 14.87 -10.00
CA LYS A 81 0.03 15.22 -10.98
C LYS A 81 0.17 14.31 -12.19
N ALA A 82 -0.93 13.74 -12.63
CA ALA A 82 -0.93 12.87 -13.79
C ALA A 82 -2.03 13.27 -14.76
N LYS A 83 -1.80 12.93 -16.03
CA LYS A 83 -2.70 13.28 -17.11
C LYS A 83 -2.72 12.20 -18.18
N VAL A 84 -3.91 11.75 -18.56
CA VAL A 84 -4.12 11.01 -19.81
C VAL A 84 -4.54 12.01 -20.86
N SER A 85 -3.98 11.91 -22.06
CA SER A 85 -4.33 12.79 -23.17
C SER A 85 -4.46 12.04 -24.49
N ILE A 86 -5.42 12.47 -25.27
CA ILE A 86 -5.59 12.13 -26.69
C ILE A 86 -5.39 13.41 -27.51
N ASN A 87 -5.50 13.31 -28.82
CA ASN A 87 -5.51 14.49 -29.68
C ASN A 87 -6.64 14.33 -30.68
N ASP A 88 -7.74 14.99 -30.39
CA ASP A 88 -8.89 15.10 -31.28
C ASP A 88 -9.04 16.53 -31.80
N SER A 89 -9.53 16.67 -32.99
CA SER A 89 -9.78 17.97 -33.64
C SER A 89 -11.14 17.90 -34.33
N PRO A 90 -12.02 18.90 -34.16
CA PRO A 90 -11.75 20.28 -33.69
C PRO A 90 -12.03 20.54 -32.20
N ILE A 91 -12.53 19.56 -31.45
CA ILE A 91 -12.90 19.74 -30.03
C ILE A 91 -11.75 19.19 -29.19
N THR A 92 -11.17 20.00 -28.32
CA THR A 92 -9.96 19.64 -27.57
C THR A 92 -10.10 19.82 -26.06
N PHE A 93 -11.24 20.26 -25.53
CA PHE A 93 -11.39 20.56 -24.10
C PHE A 93 -11.55 19.29 -23.25
N ASP A 94 -11.93 18.17 -23.84
CA ASP A 94 -12.13 16.83 -23.25
C ASP A 94 -11.10 15.80 -23.71
N ASP A 95 -10.06 16.27 -24.40
CA ASP A 95 -8.89 15.49 -24.79
C ASP A 95 -7.96 15.16 -23.62
N GLU A 96 -8.19 15.74 -22.44
CA GLU A 96 -7.33 15.59 -21.27
C GLU A 96 -8.13 15.16 -20.04
N TYR A 97 -7.65 14.11 -19.38
CA TYR A 97 -8.16 13.67 -18.08
C TYR A 97 -7.07 13.83 -17.02
N ASN A 98 -7.30 14.74 -16.06
CA ASN A 98 -6.34 15.05 -15.01
C ASN A 98 -6.67 14.28 -13.73
N LEU A 99 -5.64 13.69 -13.10
CA LEU A 99 -5.76 12.94 -11.86
C LEU A 99 -4.54 13.17 -10.96
N VAL A 100 -4.65 12.80 -9.69
CA VAL A 100 -3.54 12.82 -8.75
C VAL A 100 -3.22 11.37 -8.36
N LEU A 101 -1.97 10.98 -8.59
CA LEU A 101 -1.43 9.71 -8.12
C LEU A 101 -0.88 9.88 -6.70
N LYS A 102 -1.25 8.95 -5.81
CA LYS A 102 -0.77 8.96 -4.42
C LYS A 102 0.04 7.70 -4.16
N VAL A 103 1.35 7.86 -4.11
CA VAL A 103 2.28 6.78 -3.78
C VAL A 103 2.56 6.81 -2.29
N ARG A 104 2.17 5.76 -1.59
CA ARG A 104 2.42 5.63 -0.15
C ARG A 104 3.81 5.05 0.07
N PRO A 105 4.51 5.47 1.14
CA PRO A 105 5.74 4.81 1.56
C PRO A 105 5.46 3.36 1.98
N GLU A 106 6.49 2.53 1.93
CA GLU A 106 6.44 1.18 2.48
C GLU A 106 6.05 1.21 3.96
N ILE A 107 5.31 0.19 4.39
CA ILE A 107 4.93 -0.01 5.80
C ILE A 107 6.00 -0.91 6.43
N ASN A 108 6.79 -0.36 7.34
CA ASN A 108 7.76 -1.14 8.10
C ASN A 108 7.05 -1.87 9.24
N VAL A 109 7.02 -3.19 9.17
CA VAL A 109 6.47 -4.08 10.19
C VAL A 109 7.64 -4.79 10.87
N ILE A 110 7.81 -4.56 12.16
CA ILE A 110 8.90 -5.12 12.96
C ILE A 110 8.32 -6.14 13.93
N GLU A 111 8.77 -7.37 13.86
CA GLU A 111 8.52 -8.36 14.89
C GLU A 111 9.65 -8.35 15.91
N ILE A 112 9.29 -8.30 17.18
CA ILE A 112 10.22 -8.45 18.31
C ILE A 112 9.92 -9.78 18.99
N SER A 113 10.87 -10.70 18.93
CA SER A 113 10.73 -12.04 19.48
C SER A 113 11.78 -12.39 20.54
N SER A 114 11.49 -13.40 21.34
CA SER A 114 12.39 -13.87 22.41
C SER A 114 13.56 -14.70 21.90
N THR A 115 13.49 -15.23 20.69
CA THR A 115 14.51 -16.12 20.12
C THR A 115 14.93 -15.66 18.73
N SER A 116 16.20 -15.91 18.40
CA SER A 116 16.80 -15.53 17.11
C SER A 116 16.57 -16.55 16.00
N ASN A 117 15.79 -17.59 16.23
CA ASN A 117 15.68 -18.71 15.29
C ASN A 117 14.38 -18.64 14.47
N SER A 118 14.54 -18.71 13.16
CA SER A 118 13.49 -18.91 12.15
C SER A 118 12.59 -20.16 12.36
N GLN A 119 12.62 -20.76 13.53
CA GLN A 119 11.80 -21.92 13.92
C GLN A 119 10.57 -21.54 14.74
N GLN A 120 10.31 -20.24 14.94
CA GLN A 120 9.10 -19.81 15.64
C GLN A 120 7.89 -19.85 14.71
N PRO A 121 6.78 -20.47 15.14
CA PRO A 121 5.55 -20.55 14.33
C PRO A 121 5.00 -19.18 13.92
N ILE A 122 5.15 -18.18 14.80
CA ILE A 122 4.63 -16.83 14.59
C ILE A 122 5.48 -16.09 13.55
N ALA A 123 6.81 -16.08 13.70
CA ALA A 123 7.70 -15.46 12.73
C ALA A 123 7.53 -16.05 11.32
N ASN A 124 7.39 -17.37 11.22
CA ASN A 124 7.14 -18.03 9.95
C ASN A 124 5.77 -17.66 9.38
N SER A 125 4.75 -17.54 10.21
CA SER A 125 3.39 -17.16 9.78
C SER A 125 3.36 -15.71 9.32
N LEU A 126 4.01 -14.80 10.03
CA LEU A 126 4.09 -13.38 9.65
C LEU A 126 4.93 -13.20 8.38
N ASN A 127 6.03 -13.92 8.25
CA ASN A 127 6.83 -13.89 7.03
C ASN A 127 6.01 -14.36 5.83
N LEU A 128 5.28 -15.47 5.96
CA LEU A 128 4.38 -15.95 4.89
C LEU A 128 3.23 -14.99 4.60
N LEU A 129 2.72 -14.30 5.61
CA LEU A 129 1.63 -13.33 5.44
C LEU A 129 2.07 -12.10 4.66
N PHE A 130 3.29 -11.65 4.91
CA PHE A 130 3.84 -10.43 4.32
C PHE A 130 4.77 -10.68 3.14
N ASP A 131 5.17 -11.95 2.92
CA ASP A 131 6.03 -12.33 1.79
C ASP A 131 5.33 -12.02 0.45
N GLY A 132 6.03 -11.28 -0.37
CA GLY A 132 5.53 -10.88 -1.69
C GLY A 132 4.57 -9.68 -1.69
N ASP A 133 4.24 -9.08 -0.55
CA ASP A 133 3.56 -7.78 -0.53
C ASP A 133 4.59 -6.65 -0.64
N PRO A 134 4.70 -5.97 -1.79
CA PRO A 134 5.71 -4.95 -2.01
C PRO A 134 5.48 -3.66 -1.22
N LEU A 135 4.37 -3.54 -0.50
CA LEU A 135 4.08 -2.42 0.40
C LEU A 135 4.56 -2.67 1.82
N ILE A 136 4.91 -3.91 2.16
CA ILE A 136 5.29 -4.27 3.51
C ILE A 136 6.77 -4.67 3.54
N ASN A 137 7.52 -3.91 4.30
CA ASN A 137 8.89 -4.25 4.67
C ASN A 137 8.87 -4.92 6.04
N TYR A 138 8.80 -6.28 6.05
CA TYR A 138 8.78 -7.05 7.29
C TYR A 138 10.19 -7.42 7.73
N GLN A 139 10.46 -7.22 9.04
CA GLN A 139 11.72 -7.58 9.66
C GLN A 139 11.51 -8.19 11.04
N SER A 140 12.09 -9.37 11.29
CA SER A 140 12.11 -9.99 12.62
C SER A 140 13.40 -9.65 13.36
N MET A 141 13.28 -9.26 14.62
CA MET A 141 14.39 -8.88 15.50
C MET A 141 14.31 -9.62 16.83
N ASN A 142 15.49 -9.94 17.36
CA ASN A 142 15.57 -10.48 18.71
C ASN A 142 15.50 -9.36 19.75
N GLN A 143 14.74 -9.56 20.84
CA GLN A 143 14.57 -8.59 21.94
C GLN A 143 15.88 -8.11 22.59
N TYR A 144 16.95 -8.89 22.48
CA TYR A 144 18.27 -8.54 23.03
C TYR A 144 19.16 -7.75 22.07
N ASN A 145 18.75 -7.62 20.80
CA ASN A 145 19.52 -7.00 19.72
C ASN A 145 18.69 -6.02 18.89
N ILE A 146 17.99 -5.13 19.58
CA ILE A 146 17.08 -4.19 18.92
C ILE A 146 17.86 -2.97 18.43
N ASP A 147 17.73 -2.69 17.14
CA ASP A 147 18.14 -1.41 16.56
C ASP A 147 17.03 -0.37 16.76
N GLN A 148 17.32 0.62 17.60
CA GLN A 148 16.38 1.67 17.95
C GLN A 148 15.96 2.51 16.72
N ASN A 149 16.83 2.64 15.72
CA ASN A 149 16.47 3.36 14.49
C ASN A 149 15.42 2.61 13.68
N VAL A 150 15.50 1.28 13.66
CA VAL A 150 14.50 0.43 12.99
C VAL A 150 13.15 0.55 13.68
N VAL A 151 13.14 0.48 15.02
CA VAL A 151 11.92 0.65 15.83
C VAL A 151 11.28 2.04 15.62
N ASN A 152 12.11 3.08 15.57
CA ASN A 152 11.62 4.46 15.37
C ASN A 152 11.00 4.70 13.99
N ASN A 153 11.41 3.92 12.98
CA ASN A 153 10.90 4.01 11.61
C ASN A 153 9.75 3.01 11.33
N ALA A 154 9.41 2.17 12.29
CA ALA A 154 8.30 1.23 12.16
C ALA A 154 6.95 1.95 12.14
N GLN A 155 5.99 1.43 11.39
CA GLN A 155 4.58 1.78 11.47
C GLN A 155 3.81 0.77 12.31
N MET A 156 4.27 -0.48 12.34
CA MET A 156 3.69 -1.54 13.16
C MET A 156 4.79 -2.35 13.84
N ILE A 157 4.57 -2.65 15.13
CA ILE A 157 5.40 -3.58 15.88
C ILE A 157 4.55 -4.75 16.33
N VAL A 158 5.03 -5.97 16.07
CA VAL A 158 4.47 -7.21 16.57
C VAL A 158 5.38 -7.71 17.69
N LEU A 159 4.86 -7.76 18.90
CA LEU A 159 5.59 -8.23 20.09
C LEU A 159 5.20 -9.68 20.39
N ASP A 160 6.12 -10.60 20.13
CA ASP A 160 6.04 -12.02 20.49
C ASP A 160 7.13 -12.39 21.50
N ALA A 161 7.20 -11.60 22.56
CA ALA A 161 8.17 -11.78 23.63
C ALA A 161 7.73 -11.10 24.92
N ASN A 162 8.19 -11.62 26.05
CA ASN A 162 8.18 -10.88 27.30
C ASN A 162 9.45 -10.03 27.39
N VAL A 163 9.30 -8.73 27.39
CA VAL A 163 10.40 -7.78 27.30
C VAL A 163 10.61 -7.05 28.62
N ASN A 164 11.83 -6.56 28.83
CA ASN A 164 12.16 -5.79 30.03
C ASN A 164 11.45 -4.44 30.06
N GLU A 165 11.37 -3.83 31.25
CA GLU A 165 10.65 -2.56 31.47
C GLU A 165 11.12 -1.42 30.55
N THR A 166 12.43 -1.33 30.27
CA THR A 166 12.98 -0.29 29.39
C THR A 166 12.41 -0.41 27.97
N LEU A 167 12.35 -1.63 27.44
CA LEU A 167 11.78 -1.86 26.12
C LEU A 167 10.26 -1.67 26.14
N GLN A 168 9.57 -2.10 27.21
CA GLN A 168 8.14 -1.84 27.38
C GLN A 168 7.84 -0.34 27.33
N GLN A 169 8.64 0.49 27.99
CA GLN A 169 8.49 1.94 27.94
C GLN A 169 8.67 2.49 26.50
N SER A 170 9.69 2.03 25.79
CA SER A 170 9.90 2.43 24.40
C SER A 170 8.74 2.03 23.47
N LEU A 171 8.12 0.87 23.70
CA LEU A 171 6.95 0.42 22.95
C LEU A 171 5.69 1.23 23.27
N ILE A 172 5.54 1.67 24.53
CA ILE A 172 4.47 2.59 24.92
C ILE A 172 4.63 3.93 24.20
N GLU A 173 5.84 4.51 24.24
CA GLU A 173 6.14 5.76 23.54
C GLU A 173 5.93 5.64 22.03
N PHE A 174 6.22 4.48 21.45
CA PHE A 174 5.92 4.18 20.05
C PHE A 174 4.40 4.21 19.78
N ALA A 175 3.61 3.55 20.61
CA ALA A 175 2.15 3.53 20.48
C ALA A 175 1.52 4.92 20.69
N GLU A 176 2.00 5.70 21.68
CA GLU A 176 1.54 7.06 21.95
C GLU A 176 1.82 8.03 20.79
N ARG A 177 2.88 7.80 20.01
CA ARG A 177 3.19 8.55 18.79
C ARG A 177 2.34 8.14 17.58
N GLY A 178 1.42 7.18 17.75
CA GLY A 178 0.52 6.71 16.72
C GLY A 178 1.00 5.45 15.99
N GLY A 179 2.05 4.78 16.47
CA GLY A 179 2.46 3.46 15.98
C GLY A 179 1.46 2.37 16.36
N SER A 180 1.33 1.35 15.51
CA SER A 180 0.47 0.20 15.76
C SER A 180 1.24 -0.88 16.53
N LEU A 181 0.76 -1.27 17.71
CA LEU A 181 1.37 -2.32 18.53
C LEU A 181 0.42 -3.53 18.61
N LEU A 182 0.88 -4.69 18.09
CA LEU A 182 0.22 -5.98 18.23
C LEU A 182 1.03 -6.83 19.21
N ILE A 183 0.40 -7.24 20.31
CA ILE A 183 1.02 -8.12 21.30
C ILE A 183 0.41 -9.50 21.15
N ILE A 184 1.27 -10.50 20.93
CA ILE A 184 0.87 -11.89 20.80
C ILE A 184 1.34 -12.62 22.05
N GLU A 185 0.42 -13.15 22.82
CA GLU A 185 0.74 -14.01 23.93
C GLU A 185 0.70 -15.48 23.50
N SER A 186 1.83 -16.15 23.58
CA SER A 186 1.89 -17.58 23.30
C SER A 186 1.20 -18.36 24.44
N GLN A 187 0.14 -19.09 24.10
CA GLN A 187 -0.53 -20.00 25.03
C GLN A 187 0.43 -21.10 25.51
N GLY A 188 0.48 -21.31 26.81
CA GLY A 188 1.13 -22.47 27.40
C GLY A 188 2.20 -22.21 28.45
N HIS A 189 2.63 -21.01 28.67
CA HIS A 189 3.47 -20.69 29.82
C HIS A 189 2.61 -19.96 30.84
N LYS A 190 2.33 -20.61 31.98
CA LYS A 190 1.98 -19.89 33.20
C LYS A 190 3.20 -19.07 33.58
N VAL A 191 3.34 -17.92 32.96
CA VAL A 191 4.43 -16.99 33.22
C VAL A 191 4.15 -16.43 34.60
N ALA A 192 5.13 -16.53 35.50
CA ALA A 192 5.04 -15.84 36.80
C ALA A 192 4.72 -14.36 36.53
N GLU A 193 3.84 -13.75 37.30
CA GLU A 193 3.38 -12.35 37.13
C GLU A 193 4.53 -11.34 36.93
N SER A 194 5.74 -11.67 37.38
CA SER A 194 6.97 -10.89 37.21
C SER A 194 7.60 -10.94 35.81
N GLN A 195 7.08 -11.75 34.87
CA GLN A 195 7.62 -11.96 33.51
C GLN A 195 6.65 -11.60 32.40
N THR A 196 5.56 -10.92 32.72
CA THR A 196 4.58 -10.48 31.75
C THR A 196 4.87 -9.05 31.27
N ASN A 197 4.34 -8.68 30.12
CA ASN A 197 4.35 -7.30 29.64
C ASN A 197 3.40 -6.39 30.44
N SER A 198 3.35 -6.60 31.75
CA SER A 198 2.38 -5.97 32.67
C SER A 198 2.46 -4.45 32.69
N TYR A 199 3.64 -3.90 32.45
CA TYR A 199 3.81 -2.45 32.40
C TYR A 199 3.08 -1.85 31.18
N ILE A 200 3.16 -2.51 30.02
CA ILE A 200 2.42 -2.11 28.80
C ILE A 200 0.92 -2.24 29.05
N TYR A 201 0.46 -3.36 29.60
CA TYR A 201 -0.96 -3.59 29.84
C TYR A 201 -1.56 -2.57 30.80
N ASN A 202 -0.88 -2.30 31.88
CA ASN A 202 -1.34 -1.31 32.87
C ASN A 202 -1.38 0.10 32.27
N HIS A 203 -0.38 0.47 31.49
CA HIS A 203 -0.30 1.80 30.90
C HIS A 203 -1.35 2.02 29.82
N LEU A 204 -1.56 1.02 28.94
CA LEU A 204 -2.55 1.08 27.87
C LEU A 204 -3.97 0.73 28.34
N GLY A 205 -4.17 0.39 29.61
CA GLY A 205 -5.48 0.03 30.17
C GLY A 205 -6.01 -1.31 29.67
N ILE A 206 -5.13 -2.19 29.18
CA ILE A 206 -5.47 -3.52 28.69
C ILE A 206 -5.66 -4.44 29.90
N LYS A 207 -6.81 -5.12 29.95
CA LYS A 207 -7.09 -6.16 30.96
C LYS A 207 -7.00 -7.51 30.27
N PRO A 208 -6.06 -8.38 30.68
CA PRO A 208 -6.05 -9.76 30.23
C PRO A 208 -7.37 -10.44 30.59
N VAL A 209 -7.91 -11.24 29.67
CA VAL A 209 -9.07 -12.07 29.93
C VAL A 209 -8.57 -13.51 29.98
N ASP A 210 -8.68 -14.12 31.16
CA ASP A 210 -8.43 -15.57 31.29
C ASP A 210 -9.59 -16.33 30.60
N PHE A 211 -9.25 -17.13 29.62
CA PHE A 211 -10.18 -18.11 29.08
C PHE A 211 -10.08 -19.37 29.93
N ASP A 212 -11.13 -19.67 30.67
CA ASP A 212 -11.26 -20.98 31.32
C ASP A 212 -11.40 -22.06 30.23
N GLU A 213 -10.46 -23.01 30.20
CA GLU A 213 -10.45 -24.15 29.26
C GLU A 213 -11.58 -25.18 29.54
N ASN A 214 -12.60 -24.84 30.34
CA ASN A 214 -13.66 -25.76 30.79
C ASN A 214 -15.08 -25.33 30.37
N GLU A 215 -15.27 -24.82 29.16
CA GLU A 215 -16.61 -24.81 28.53
C GLU A 215 -16.63 -25.52 27.18
#